data_972995abd6e7f8355e0262c163f81fd3
#
_entry.id   972995abd6e7f8355e0262c163f81fd3
#
_cell.length_a   1.000
_cell.length_b   1.000
_cell.length_c   1.000
_cell.angle_alpha   90.00
_cell.angle_beta   90.00
_cell.angle_gamma   90.00
#
_symmetry.space_group_name_H-M   'P 1'
#
loop_
_entity.id
_entity.type
_entity.pdbx_description
1 polymer ?
#
loop_
_entity_poly.entity_id
_entity_poly.type
_entity_poly.pdbx_seq_one_letter_code
_entity_poly.pdbx_strand_id
1 'polypeptide(L)'
;ACLFCHTEAYALRPQRASESTLFYLLFASGGALGSFLIGIASPLAFSFNYDIAITFLVTALLALAVMWESGWMQRLLWSTASVLLLALVVMLHIAYQRDTPLAVRNFYASLRVRQSLSVFPGSMLRTLTNGTIQHGTQIFSPQLSRTPTSYYAEDSGVGLALRFCCQARGRAIGVVGLGVGTIAAYGKAGDRIQFYEINPAVAPIAEHLFTYLRDSGAQIRIVDGDARSSLVRQQPQNFDVLVVDAFSGDAIPLHLLTEQAVEVYKRHLAPGGILAFHISNQHVDLEPEIALLGKAAGMEVRRVSSAENPARGEFTATWMLMTANAGFFSQPDVASRVRPPSEDGRVRPWTDDYSSLLPLLRWR
;
A
#
# COMPACT_ATOMS: atom_id res chain seq x y z
N ALA A 1 -19.28 10.30 19.97
CA ALA A 1 -19.81 11.07 18.83
C ALA A 1 -21.08 10.43 18.28
N CYS A 2 -21.04 9.24 17.66
CA CYS A 2 -22.20 8.60 17.03
C CYS A 2 -23.41 8.49 17.96
N LEU A 3 -23.24 7.94 19.18
CA LEU A 3 -24.34 7.78 20.12
C LEU A 3 -24.99 9.13 20.45
N PHE A 4 -24.19 10.17 20.72
CA PHE A 4 -24.71 11.51 20.98
C PHE A 4 -25.53 12.04 19.80
N CYS A 5 -24.97 12.04 18.58
CA CYS A 5 -25.67 12.53 17.41
C CYS A 5 -27.00 11.79 17.14
N HIS A 6 -26.99 10.46 17.31
CA HIS A 6 -28.21 9.66 17.11
C HIS A 6 -29.27 9.89 18.21
N THR A 7 -28.84 10.09 19.45
CA THR A 7 -29.77 10.41 20.57
C THR A 7 -30.44 11.76 20.34
N GLU A 8 -29.68 12.80 19.96
CA GLU A 8 -30.20 14.12 19.66
C GLU A 8 -31.12 14.11 18.43
N ALA A 9 -30.71 13.40 17.35
CA ALA A 9 -31.56 13.24 16.19
C ALA A 9 -32.88 12.52 16.53
N TYR A 10 -32.84 11.51 17.40
CA TYR A 10 -34.05 10.83 17.87
C TYR A 10 -34.95 11.74 18.71
N ALA A 11 -34.36 12.57 19.58
CA ALA A 11 -35.11 13.55 20.39
C ALA A 11 -35.83 14.60 19.53
N LEU A 12 -35.25 14.97 18.39
CA LEU A 12 -35.82 15.92 17.43
C LEU A 12 -36.84 15.30 16.49
N ARG A 13 -37.14 13.99 16.60
CA ARG A 13 -38.10 13.30 15.73
C ARG A 13 -39.51 13.89 15.88
N PRO A 14 -40.15 14.30 14.77
CA PRO A 14 -41.46 14.89 14.80
C PRO A 14 -42.53 13.87 15.23
N GLN A 15 -43.51 14.34 16.01
CA GLN A 15 -44.65 13.52 16.41
C GLN A 15 -45.75 13.46 15.35
N ARG A 16 -45.77 14.44 14.41
CA ARG A 16 -46.75 14.51 13.34
C ARG A 16 -46.25 13.79 12.09
N ALA A 17 -47.07 12.91 11.53
CA ALA A 17 -46.76 12.18 10.30
C ALA A 17 -46.44 13.12 9.11
N SER A 18 -47.11 14.29 9.03
CA SER A 18 -46.89 15.27 7.96
C SER A 18 -45.47 15.89 7.96
N GLU A 19 -44.77 15.88 9.08
CA GLU A 19 -43.42 16.45 9.23
C GLU A 19 -42.32 15.37 9.06
N SER A 20 -42.69 14.09 9.11
CA SER A 20 -41.76 12.97 9.06
C SER A 20 -40.97 12.93 7.76
N THR A 21 -41.56 13.22 6.64
CA THR A 21 -40.90 13.23 5.32
C THR A 21 -39.75 14.25 5.30
N LEU A 22 -40.02 15.47 5.78
CA LEU A 22 -38.99 16.51 5.84
C LEU A 22 -37.86 16.12 6.80
N PHE A 23 -38.18 15.57 7.96
CA PHE A 23 -37.20 15.11 8.93
C PHE A 23 -36.24 14.07 8.33
N TYR A 24 -36.78 13.00 7.71
CA TYR A 24 -35.95 11.97 7.11
C TYR A 24 -35.18 12.45 5.87
N LEU A 25 -35.75 13.40 5.11
CA LEU A 25 -35.04 14.03 4.00
C LEU A 25 -33.83 14.82 4.50
N LEU A 26 -33.99 15.63 5.55
CA LEU A 26 -32.89 16.37 6.17
C LEU A 26 -31.82 15.44 6.75
N PHE A 27 -32.23 14.35 7.39
CA PHE A 27 -31.31 13.35 7.94
C PHE A 27 -30.49 12.69 6.82
N ALA A 28 -31.16 12.25 5.75
CA ALA A 28 -30.49 11.68 4.57
C ALA A 28 -29.57 12.67 3.87
N SER A 29 -30.00 13.93 3.73
CA SER A 29 -29.20 15.01 3.15
C SER A 29 -27.94 15.31 4.00
N GLY A 30 -28.08 15.28 5.33
CA GLY A 30 -26.94 15.42 6.25
C GLY A 30 -25.93 14.29 6.09
N GLY A 31 -26.40 13.05 5.95
CA GLY A 31 -25.55 11.91 5.66
C GLY A 31 -24.80 12.02 4.32
N ALA A 32 -25.52 12.41 3.27
CA ALA A 32 -24.93 12.65 1.95
C ALA A 32 -23.88 13.78 1.98
N LEU A 33 -24.20 14.91 2.64
CA LEU A 33 -23.26 16.01 2.81
C LEU A 33 -22.02 15.60 3.61
N GLY A 34 -22.18 14.86 4.71
CA GLY A 34 -21.06 14.34 5.50
C GLY A 34 -20.17 13.42 4.67
N SER A 35 -20.75 12.51 3.89
CA SER A 35 -19.99 11.63 2.99
C SER A 35 -19.23 12.41 1.92
N PHE A 36 -19.86 13.44 1.33
CA PHE A 36 -19.20 14.34 0.38
C PHE A 36 -18.04 15.10 1.01
N LEU A 37 -18.24 15.68 2.21
CA LEU A 37 -17.21 16.44 2.91
C LEU A 37 -15.99 15.57 3.25
N ILE A 38 -16.20 14.35 3.74
CA ILE A 38 -15.09 13.45 4.12
C ILE A 38 -14.47 12.75 2.90
N GLY A 39 -15.29 12.27 1.96
CA GLY A 39 -14.81 11.48 0.82
C GLY A 39 -14.22 12.30 -0.32
N ILE A 40 -14.65 13.54 -0.49
CA ILE A 40 -14.26 14.38 -1.63
C ILE A 40 -13.62 15.69 -1.17
N ALA A 41 -14.31 16.50 -0.37
CA ALA A 41 -13.82 17.82 -0.01
C ALA A 41 -12.56 17.77 0.87
N SER A 42 -12.52 16.88 1.85
CA SER A 42 -11.37 16.74 2.76
C SER A 42 -10.08 16.32 2.04
N PRO A 43 -10.05 15.30 1.17
CA PRO A 43 -8.85 14.97 0.40
C PRO A 43 -8.36 16.09 -0.53
N LEU A 44 -9.25 16.94 -1.02
CA LEU A 44 -8.89 18.08 -1.85
C LEU A 44 -8.37 19.29 -1.04
N ALA A 45 -8.88 19.45 0.19
CA ALA A 45 -8.53 20.57 1.05
C ALA A 45 -7.29 20.33 1.93
N PHE A 46 -7.06 19.09 2.33
CA PHE A 46 -6.02 18.73 3.30
C PHE A 46 -5.06 17.67 2.75
N SER A 47 -3.78 17.94 2.86
CA SER A 47 -2.71 16.98 2.51
C SER A 47 -2.51 15.88 3.55
N PHE A 48 -3.13 15.99 4.74
CA PHE A 48 -3.02 15.03 5.84
C PHE A 48 -4.41 14.59 6.32
N ASN A 49 -4.44 13.48 7.08
CA ASN A 49 -5.67 12.88 7.60
C ASN A 49 -6.11 13.56 8.90
N TYR A 50 -6.78 14.71 8.79
CA TYR A 50 -7.38 15.41 9.94
C TYR A 50 -8.83 14.98 10.22
N ASP A 51 -9.43 14.17 9.35
CA ASP A 51 -10.88 13.91 9.31
C ASP A 51 -11.45 13.50 10.67
N ILE A 52 -10.83 12.54 11.34
CA ILE A 52 -11.30 12.04 12.65
C ILE A 52 -11.20 13.15 13.71
N ALA A 53 -10.07 13.84 13.79
CA ALA A 53 -9.86 14.88 14.80
C ALA A 53 -10.80 16.06 14.60
N ILE A 54 -11.00 16.50 13.35
CA ILE A 54 -11.96 17.58 13.01
C ILE A 54 -13.38 17.12 13.30
N THR A 55 -13.77 15.89 12.96
CA THR A 55 -15.11 15.36 13.21
C THR A 55 -15.42 15.31 14.71
N PHE A 56 -14.45 14.89 15.54
CA PHE A 56 -14.63 14.93 16.99
C PHE A 56 -14.73 16.35 17.54
N LEU A 57 -13.92 17.28 17.03
CA LEU A 57 -14.00 18.70 17.42
C LEU A 57 -15.36 19.29 17.05
N VAL A 58 -15.84 19.08 15.83
CA VAL A 58 -17.17 19.55 15.39
C VAL A 58 -18.27 18.93 16.25
N THR A 59 -18.17 17.64 16.59
CA THR A 59 -19.13 16.98 17.47
C THR A 59 -19.13 17.59 18.87
N ALA A 60 -17.95 17.90 19.43
CA ALA A 60 -17.86 18.54 20.75
C ALA A 60 -18.42 19.98 20.76
N LEU A 61 -18.18 20.74 19.68
CA LEU A 61 -18.76 22.07 19.51
C LEU A 61 -20.29 22.02 19.35
N LEU A 62 -20.80 21.04 18.60
CA LEU A 62 -22.22 20.80 18.47
C LEU A 62 -22.84 20.41 19.82
N ALA A 63 -22.19 19.53 20.57
CA ALA A 63 -22.64 19.15 21.90
C ALA A 63 -22.63 20.34 22.87
N LEU A 64 -21.63 21.20 22.82
CA LEU A 64 -21.58 22.45 23.59
C LEU A 64 -22.78 23.36 23.27
N ALA A 65 -23.11 23.52 21.99
CA ALA A 65 -24.24 24.34 21.55
C ALA A 65 -25.58 23.75 22.00
N VAL A 66 -25.80 22.44 21.80
CA VAL A 66 -27.06 21.76 22.16
C VAL A 66 -27.25 21.70 23.68
N MET A 67 -26.18 21.42 24.43
CA MET A 67 -26.24 21.27 25.89
C MET A 67 -26.03 22.58 26.67
N TRP A 68 -26.02 23.73 25.97
CA TRP A 68 -25.71 25.02 26.60
C TRP A 68 -26.66 25.36 27.75
N GLU A 69 -27.94 25.03 27.62
CA GLU A 69 -28.97 25.29 28.64
C GLU A 69 -29.07 24.23 29.73
N SER A 70 -28.38 23.09 29.57
CA SER A 70 -28.46 21.95 30.48
C SER A 70 -27.71 22.15 31.82
N GLY A 71 -27.06 23.31 32.02
CA GLY A 71 -26.39 23.69 33.26
C GLY A 71 -24.88 23.90 33.12
N TRP A 72 -24.29 24.48 34.19
CA TRP A 72 -22.87 24.90 34.17
C TRP A 72 -21.89 23.74 34.00
N MET A 73 -22.21 22.56 34.54
CA MET A 73 -21.36 21.37 34.47
C MET A 73 -21.23 20.86 33.03
N GLN A 74 -22.34 20.84 32.27
CA GLN A 74 -22.32 20.45 30.86
C GLN A 74 -21.54 21.47 30.00
N ARG A 75 -21.71 22.77 30.27
CA ARG A 75 -20.93 23.82 29.60
C ARG A 75 -19.44 23.63 29.83
N LEU A 76 -19.03 23.41 31.09
CA LEU A 76 -17.63 23.18 31.43
C LEU A 76 -17.08 21.96 30.75
N LEU A 77 -17.80 20.81 30.77
CA LEU A 77 -17.39 19.55 30.16
C LEU A 77 -17.14 19.72 28.65
N TRP A 78 -18.14 20.25 27.93
CA TRP A 78 -18.03 20.34 26.46
C TRP A 78 -17.10 21.47 26.01
N SER A 79 -16.99 22.57 26.77
CA SER A 79 -15.97 23.60 26.52
C SER A 79 -14.56 23.02 26.68
N THR A 80 -14.31 22.29 27.77
CA THR A 80 -13.00 21.65 28.01
C THR A 80 -12.70 20.63 26.91
N ALA A 81 -13.67 19.78 26.55
CA ALA A 81 -13.51 18.82 25.45
C ALA A 81 -13.18 19.51 24.12
N SER A 82 -13.87 20.60 23.79
CA SER A 82 -13.61 21.37 22.56
C SER A 82 -12.21 21.97 22.55
N VAL A 83 -11.75 22.54 23.66
CA VAL A 83 -10.39 23.09 23.78
C VAL A 83 -9.33 22.00 23.64
N LEU A 84 -9.52 20.84 24.31
CA LEU A 84 -8.59 19.72 24.21
C LEU A 84 -8.53 19.13 22.81
N LEU A 85 -9.68 19.00 22.13
CA LEU A 85 -9.73 18.52 20.73
C LEU A 85 -9.13 19.52 19.76
N LEU A 86 -9.32 20.83 19.97
CA LEU A 86 -8.64 21.86 19.18
C LEU A 86 -7.11 21.78 19.39
N ALA A 87 -6.67 21.65 20.64
CA ALA A 87 -5.25 21.46 20.94
C ALA A 87 -4.70 20.19 20.26
N LEU A 88 -5.47 19.10 20.24
CA LEU A 88 -5.10 17.87 19.53
C LEU A 88 -4.95 18.11 18.02
N VAL A 89 -5.89 18.82 17.37
CA VAL A 89 -5.79 19.16 15.93
C VAL A 89 -4.52 19.96 15.66
N VAL A 90 -4.21 20.97 16.50
CA VAL A 90 -3.00 21.79 16.37
C VAL A 90 -1.74 20.94 16.58
N MET A 91 -1.71 20.07 17.58
CA MET A 91 -0.58 19.15 17.83
C MET A 91 -0.37 18.18 16.66
N LEU A 92 -1.44 17.63 16.10
CA LEU A 92 -1.37 16.78 14.91
C LEU A 92 -0.82 17.56 13.71
N HIS A 93 -1.26 18.81 13.52
CA HIS A 93 -0.75 19.66 12.45
C HIS A 93 0.77 19.87 12.56
N ILE A 94 1.25 20.24 13.75
CA ILE A 94 2.69 20.42 14.01
C ILE A 94 3.45 19.09 13.80
N ALA A 95 2.92 17.97 14.29
CA ALA A 95 3.54 16.66 14.15
C ALA A 95 3.58 16.19 12.68
N TYR A 96 2.54 16.48 11.91
CA TYR A 96 2.50 16.14 10.48
C TYR A 96 3.46 16.98 9.64
N GLN A 97 3.67 18.24 9.99
CA GLN A 97 4.60 19.14 9.29
C GLN A 97 6.08 18.80 9.60
N ARG A 98 6.33 18.20 10.76
CA ARG A 98 7.71 17.88 11.17
C ARG A 98 8.33 16.85 10.24
N ASP A 99 9.55 17.12 9.76
CA ASP A 99 10.35 16.22 8.92
C ASP A 99 9.62 15.71 7.65
N THR A 100 8.71 16.53 7.11
CA THR A 100 7.88 16.17 5.97
C THR A 100 8.11 17.10 4.79
N PRO A 101 9.05 16.78 3.88
CA PRO A 101 9.28 17.55 2.66
C PRO A 101 8.05 17.62 1.74
N LEU A 102 7.24 16.56 1.71
CA LEU A 102 6.05 16.49 0.88
C LEU A 102 4.97 15.63 1.53
N ALA A 103 3.73 16.10 1.43
CA ALA A 103 2.53 15.31 1.68
C ALA A 103 1.50 15.58 0.58
N VAL A 104 0.89 14.53 0.06
CA VAL A 104 -0.14 14.58 -0.99
C VAL A 104 -1.23 13.59 -0.64
N ARG A 105 -2.48 14.05 -0.70
CA ARG A 105 -3.64 13.20 -0.49
C ARG A 105 -4.53 13.23 -1.73
N ASN A 106 -4.93 12.06 -2.19
CA ASN A 106 -5.85 11.91 -3.30
C ASN A 106 -6.78 10.70 -3.07
N PHE A 107 -7.56 10.32 -4.09
CA PHE A 107 -8.47 9.17 -4.03
C PHE A 107 -7.76 7.85 -3.69
N TYR A 108 -6.53 7.65 -4.17
CA TYR A 108 -5.80 6.38 -4.04
C TYR A 108 -5.06 6.26 -2.71
N ALA A 109 -4.56 7.38 -2.16
CA ALA A 109 -3.66 7.32 -1.02
C ALA A 109 -3.53 8.65 -0.27
N SER A 110 -3.02 8.53 0.97
CA SER A 110 -2.47 9.65 1.75
C SER A 110 -0.96 9.49 1.85
N LEU A 111 -0.26 9.99 0.84
CA LEU A 111 1.18 9.86 0.67
C LEU A 111 1.93 10.91 1.49
N ARG A 112 2.96 10.48 2.18
CA ARG A 112 3.85 11.34 2.94
C ARG A 112 5.30 10.92 2.72
N VAL A 113 6.14 11.86 2.32
CA VAL A 113 7.59 11.68 2.32
C VAL A 113 8.14 12.24 3.62
N ARG A 114 8.83 11.41 4.38
CA ARG A 114 9.52 11.81 5.62
C ARG A 114 11.03 11.79 5.39
N GLN A 115 11.71 12.70 6.08
CA GLN A 115 13.16 12.76 6.08
C GLN A 115 13.68 12.72 7.52
N SER A 116 14.60 11.83 7.80
CA SER A 116 15.21 11.66 9.11
C SER A 116 16.70 11.36 8.99
N LEU A 117 17.41 11.43 10.09
CA LEU A 117 18.79 10.90 10.13
C LEU A 117 18.75 9.38 9.98
N SER A 118 19.65 8.85 9.18
CA SER A 118 19.86 7.41 9.08
C SER A 118 20.70 6.90 10.26
N VAL A 119 20.57 5.61 10.57
CA VAL A 119 21.51 4.92 11.48
C VAL A 119 22.93 4.87 10.91
N PHE A 120 23.10 5.03 9.60
CA PHE A 120 24.40 5.17 8.96
C PHE A 120 24.92 6.61 9.16
N PRO A 121 26.06 6.80 9.85
CA PRO A 121 26.54 8.12 10.24
C PRO A 121 26.70 9.09 9.06
N GLY A 122 26.22 10.32 9.25
CA GLY A 122 26.33 11.38 8.24
C GLY A 122 25.41 11.24 7.03
N SER A 123 24.45 10.31 7.07
CA SER A 123 23.47 10.10 5.98
C SER A 123 22.06 10.41 6.40
N MET A 124 21.23 10.73 5.41
CA MET A 124 19.78 10.94 5.57
C MET A 124 19.01 9.73 5.06
N LEU A 125 17.93 9.42 5.76
CA LEU A 125 16.93 8.45 5.33
C LEU A 125 15.69 9.19 4.83
N ARG A 126 15.25 8.88 3.63
CA ARG A 126 13.96 9.37 3.12
C ARG A 126 13.01 8.18 2.93
N THR A 127 11.79 8.33 3.43
CA THR A 127 10.78 7.26 3.48
C THR A 127 9.48 7.76 2.88
N LEU A 128 8.91 6.99 1.96
CA LEU A 128 7.54 7.19 1.48
C LEU A 128 6.60 6.33 2.31
N THR A 129 5.55 6.93 2.84
CA THR A 129 4.47 6.23 3.55
C THR A 129 3.12 6.51 2.91
N ASN A 130 2.20 5.54 2.98
CA ASN A 130 0.78 5.72 2.72
C ASN A 130 0.05 5.45 4.04
N GLY A 131 -0.49 6.51 4.65
CA GLY A 131 -0.95 6.42 6.03
C GLY A 131 0.19 6.05 6.97
N THR A 132 0.07 4.88 7.61
CA THR A 132 1.08 4.32 8.54
C THR A 132 2.03 3.32 7.88
N ILE A 133 1.72 2.87 6.67
CA ILE A 133 2.47 1.82 5.98
C ILE A 133 3.59 2.42 5.12
N GLN A 134 4.78 1.82 5.22
CA GLN A 134 5.93 2.23 4.43
C GLN A 134 5.88 1.59 3.04
N HIS A 135 6.10 2.40 2.00
CA HIS A 135 6.15 2.00 0.59
C HIS A 135 7.54 2.15 -0.04
N GLY A 136 8.55 2.25 0.78
CA GLY A 136 9.94 2.28 0.37
C GLY A 136 10.75 3.35 1.09
N THR A 137 12.05 3.13 1.13
CA THR A 137 13.03 4.04 1.73
C THR A 137 14.25 4.20 0.82
N GLN A 138 15.02 5.25 1.05
CA GLN A 138 16.36 5.41 0.46
C GLN A 138 17.30 6.06 1.46
N ILE A 139 18.50 5.50 1.59
CA ILE A 139 19.60 6.07 2.37
C ILE A 139 20.43 6.94 1.45
N PHE A 140 20.45 8.24 1.71
CA PHE A 140 21.24 9.20 0.93
C PHE A 140 22.67 9.27 1.46
N SER A 141 23.53 8.40 0.92
CA SER A 141 24.97 8.39 1.15
C SER A 141 25.70 7.94 -0.11
N PRO A 142 26.97 8.29 -0.30
CA PRO A 142 27.74 7.84 -1.47
C PRO A 142 27.81 6.31 -1.61
N GLN A 143 27.76 5.58 -0.51
CA GLN A 143 27.91 4.12 -0.47
C GLN A 143 26.58 3.38 -0.62
N LEU A 144 25.46 3.93 -0.09
CA LEU A 144 24.19 3.21 0.05
C LEU A 144 23.05 3.74 -0.82
N SER A 145 23.21 4.90 -1.49
CA SER A 145 22.13 5.52 -2.28
C SER A 145 21.60 4.64 -3.41
N ARG A 146 22.43 3.73 -3.93
CA ARG A 146 22.04 2.76 -4.98
C ARG A 146 21.73 1.36 -4.45
N THR A 147 21.84 1.15 -3.13
CA THR A 147 21.55 -0.16 -2.53
C THR A 147 20.03 -0.33 -2.40
N PRO A 148 19.46 -1.47 -2.85
CA PRO A 148 18.06 -1.76 -2.60
C PRO A 148 17.78 -1.85 -1.11
N THR A 149 16.74 -1.17 -0.66
CA THR A 149 16.34 -1.09 0.75
C THR A 149 14.95 -1.70 0.95
N SER A 150 14.40 -1.55 2.15
CA SER A 150 13.07 -2.04 2.53
C SER A 150 12.96 -3.56 2.34
N TYR A 151 11.86 -4.01 1.81
CA TYR A 151 11.59 -5.41 1.51
C TYR A 151 12.14 -5.88 0.15
N TYR A 152 12.95 -5.03 -0.52
CA TYR A 152 13.61 -5.35 -1.80
C TYR A 152 15.09 -5.67 -1.64
N ALA A 153 15.55 -5.98 -0.43
CA ALA A 153 16.95 -6.35 -0.16
C ALA A 153 17.46 -7.47 -1.08
N GLU A 154 18.77 -7.54 -1.27
CA GLU A 154 19.40 -8.50 -2.17
C GLU A 154 19.13 -9.97 -1.82
N ASP A 155 18.87 -10.26 -0.55
CA ASP A 155 18.53 -11.59 -0.04
C ASP A 155 17.00 -11.84 0.07
N SER A 156 16.18 -10.85 -0.27
CA SER A 156 14.73 -11.01 -0.39
C SER A 156 14.36 -11.86 -1.62
N GLY A 157 13.11 -12.33 -1.67
CA GLY A 157 12.67 -13.15 -2.80
C GLY A 157 12.79 -12.42 -4.15
N VAL A 158 12.41 -11.14 -4.22
CA VAL A 158 12.57 -10.35 -5.44
C VAL A 158 14.04 -10.10 -5.75
N GLY A 159 14.89 -9.87 -4.72
CA GLY A 159 16.33 -9.73 -4.88
C GLY A 159 16.96 -11.00 -5.50
N LEU A 160 16.59 -12.17 -5.02
CA LEU A 160 17.02 -13.45 -5.60
C LEU A 160 16.52 -13.62 -7.04
N ALA A 161 15.23 -13.33 -7.31
CA ALA A 161 14.69 -13.41 -8.66
C ALA A 161 15.45 -12.51 -9.64
N LEU A 162 15.69 -11.24 -9.29
CA LEU A 162 16.36 -10.27 -10.16
C LEU A 162 17.88 -10.54 -10.32
N ARG A 163 18.53 -11.18 -9.38
CA ARG A 163 19.96 -11.49 -9.45
C ARG A 163 20.26 -12.79 -10.18
N PHE A 164 19.39 -13.79 -10.08
CA PHE A 164 19.65 -15.14 -10.51
C PHE A 164 18.69 -15.67 -11.58
N CYS A 165 17.67 -14.89 -12.04
CA CYS A 165 16.68 -15.37 -13.04
C CYS A 165 17.31 -15.78 -14.36
N CYS A 166 18.19 -14.97 -14.85
CA CYS A 166 18.61 -15.01 -16.22
C CYS A 166 20.03 -14.46 -16.36
N GLN A 167 20.84 -15.14 -17.15
CA GLN A 167 22.22 -14.73 -17.45
C GLN A 167 22.34 -13.86 -18.69
N ALA A 168 21.23 -13.69 -19.45
CA ALA A 168 21.21 -12.92 -20.67
C ALA A 168 21.36 -11.42 -20.41
N ARG A 169 22.01 -10.72 -21.34
CA ARG A 169 22.03 -9.24 -21.35
C ARG A 169 20.68 -8.73 -21.84
N GLY A 170 20.21 -7.62 -21.27
CA GLY A 170 18.99 -6.98 -21.74
C GLY A 170 17.72 -7.63 -21.16
N ARG A 171 17.68 -7.80 -19.83
CA ARG A 171 16.51 -8.33 -19.12
C ARG A 171 15.30 -7.43 -19.28
N ALA A 172 14.13 -8.05 -19.39
CA ALA A 172 12.84 -7.37 -19.34
C ALA A 172 12.22 -7.60 -17.95
N ILE A 173 11.98 -6.56 -17.19
CA ILE A 173 11.43 -6.61 -15.84
C ILE A 173 10.12 -5.84 -15.81
N GLY A 174 9.03 -6.48 -15.39
CA GLY A 174 7.74 -5.86 -15.14
C GLY A 174 7.56 -5.69 -13.63
N VAL A 175 6.96 -4.57 -13.21
CA VAL A 175 6.71 -4.30 -11.79
C VAL A 175 5.31 -3.70 -11.65
N VAL A 176 4.45 -4.38 -10.91
CA VAL A 176 3.14 -3.89 -10.51
C VAL A 176 3.29 -3.16 -9.17
N GLY A 177 3.14 -1.84 -9.21
CA GLY A 177 3.50 -0.91 -8.14
C GLY A 177 4.87 -0.27 -8.36
N LEU A 178 4.98 1.02 -8.08
CA LEU A 178 6.24 1.77 -8.24
C LEU A 178 6.93 2.03 -6.89
N GLY A 179 6.17 2.42 -5.88
CA GLY A 179 6.73 2.88 -4.61
C GLY A 179 7.72 4.02 -4.81
N VAL A 180 8.93 3.87 -4.26
CA VAL A 180 10.03 4.84 -4.47
C VAL A 180 10.95 4.45 -5.64
N GLY A 181 10.61 3.40 -6.38
CA GLY A 181 11.40 2.92 -7.49
C GLY A 181 12.59 2.03 -7.10
N THR A 182 12.60 1.44 -5.89
CA THR A 182 13.74 0.68 -5.36
C THR A 182 14.19 -0.46 -6.28
N ILE A 183 13.29 -1.12 -6.99
CA ILE A 183 13.61 -2.21 -7.94
C ILE A 183 14.51 -1.70 -9.08
N ALA A 184 14.47 -0.42 -9.42
CA ALA A 184 15.34 0.16 -10.44
C ALA A 184 16.84 0.09 -10.07
N ALA A 185 17.17 -0.09 -8.78
CA ALA A 185 18.55 -0.31 -8.32
C ALA A 185 19.18 -1.60 -8.89
N TYR A 186 18.36 -2.59 -9.27
CA TYR A 186 18.81 -3.83 -9.90
C TYR A 186 19.05 -3.70 -11.41
N GLY A 187 18.67 -2.57 -12.00
CA GLY A 187 18.77 -2.33 -13.44
C GLY A 187 20.19 -2.19 -13.93
N LYS A 188 20.56 -2.94 -14.96
CA LYS A 188 21.86 -2.93 -15.63
C LYS A 188 21.74 -2.34 -17.03
N ALA A 189 22.87 -1.95 -17.60
CA ALA A 189 22.91 -1.49 -18.98
C ALA A 189 22.35 -2.55 -19.94
N GLY A 190 21.41 -2.15 -20.78
CA GLY A 190 20.67 -3.03 -21.69
C GLY A 190 19.38 -3.61 -21.13
N ASP A 191 19.13 -3.52 -19.81
CA ASP A 191 17.83 -3.92 -19.23
C ASP A 191 16.75 -2.90 -19.53
N ARG A 192 15.50 -3.35 -19.54
CA ARG A 192 14.31 -2.49 -19.52
C ARG A 192 13.47 -2.84 -18.29
N ILE A 193 13.00 -1.83 -17.57
CA ILE A 193 12.12 -2.01 -16.42
C ILE A 193 10.84 -1.21 -16.68
N GLN A 194 9.71 -1.88 -16.64
CA GLN A 194 8.40 -1.27 -16.82
C GLN A 194 7.60 -1.35 -15.54
N PHE A 195 7.32 -0.19 -14.95
CA PHE A 195 6.46 -0.06 -13.77
C PHE A 195 5.03 0.23 -14.22
N TYR A 196 4.07 -0.32 -13.48
CA TYR A 196 2.64 -0.02 -13.60
C TYR A 196 2.20 0.63 -12.28
N GLU A 197 1.79 1.89 -12.32
CA GLU A 197 1.42 2.64 -11.12
C GLU A 197 0.03 3.25 -11.28
N ILE A 198 -0.85 2.94 -10.32
CA ILE A 198 -2.24 3.41 -10.39
C ILE A 198 -2.40 4.84 -9.86
N ASN A 199 -1.55 5.26 -8.92
CA ASN A 199 -1.64 6.57 -8.31
C ASN A 199 -0.72 7.58 -9.03
N PRO A 200 -1.28 8.55 -9.77
CA PRO A 200 -0.48 9.50 -10.54
C PRO A 200 0.44 10.40 -9.70
N ALA A 201 0.25 10.44 -8.36
CA ALA A 201 1.13 11.20 -7.47
C ALA A 201 2.44 10.47 -7.16
N VAL A 202 2.51 9.13 -7.35
CA VAL A 202 3.69 8.34 -6.94
C VAL A 202 4.86 8.54 -7.90
N ALA A 203 4.64 8.57 -9.21
CA ALA A 203 5.71 8.74 -10.19
C ALA A 203 6.51 10.04 -10.00
N PRO A 204 5.88 11.23 -9.89
CA PRO A 204 6.62 12.48 -9.58
C PRO A 204 7.38 12.43 -8.24
N ILE A 205 6.82 11.76 -7.24
CA ILE A 205 7.50 11.59 -5.94
C ILE A 205 8.77 10.75 -6.11
N ALA A 206 8.68 9.61 -6.79
CA ALA A 206 9.80 8.72 -7.03
C ALA A 206 10.91 9.39 -7.88
N GLU A 207 10.54 10.17 -8.89
CA GLU A 207 11.47 10.86 -9.79
C GLU A 207 12.19 12.04 -9.14
N HIS A 208 11.48 12.83 -8.32
CA HIS A 208 12.04 14.09 -7.80
C HIS A 208 12.59 13.99 -6.39
N LEU A 209 12.05 13.10 -5.57
CA LEU A 209 12.47 12.99 -4.15
C LEU A 209 13.33 11.77 -3.87
N PHE A 210 13.42 10.83 -4.81
CA PHE A 210 14.30 9.66 -4.73
C PHE A 210 15.22 9.61 -5.95
N THR A 211 16.23 8.73 -5.92
CA THR A 211 17.21 8.70 -7.02
C THR A 211 17.27 7.36 -7.74
N TYR A 212 16.59 6.34 -7.28
CA TYR A 212 16.66 4.99 -7.82
C TYR A 212 16.34 4.92 -9.32
N LEU A 213 15.29 5.64 -9.79
CA LEU A 213 14.91 5.66 -11.20
C LEU A 213 16.00 6.34 -12.06
N ARG A 214 16.48 7.50 -11.62
CA ARG A 214 17.51 8.28 -12.32
C ARG A 214 18.87 7.58 -12.34
N ASP A 215 19.22 6.91 -11.24
CA ASP A 215 20.54 6.29 -11.05
C ASP A 215 20.58 4.84 -11.58
N SER A 216 19.47 4.34 -12.14
CA SER A 216 19.37 3.01 -12.75
C SER A 216 20.19 2.93 -14.05
N GLY A 217 20.82 1.76 -14.28
CA GLY A 217 21.43 1.44 -15.56
C GLY A 217 20.43 0.99 -16.63
N ALA A 218 19.18 0.70 -16.27
CA ALA A 218 18.15 0.21 -17.18
C ALA A 218 17.38 1.35 -17.85
N GLN A 219 16.72 1.03 -18.98
CA GLN A 219 15.68 1.88 -19.53
C GLN A 219 14.41 1.76 -18.69
N ILE A 220 13.99 2.85 -18.07
CA ILE A 220 12.81 2.90 -17.23
C ILE A 220 11.59 3.40 -18.02
N ARG A 221 10.47 2.70 -17.86
CA ARG A 221 9.16 3.13 -18.36
C ARG A 221 8.13 3.03 -17.23
N ILE A 222 7.33 4.07 -17.04
CA ILE A 222 6.19 4.07 -16.13
C ILE A 222 4.91 4.07 -16.99
N VAL A 223 3.98 3.20 -16.65
CA VAL A 223 2.66 3.08 -17.24
C VAL A 223 1.63 3.45 -16.19
N ASP A 224 0.96 4.56 -16.40
CA ASP A 224 -0.08 5.04 -15.49
C ASP A 224 -1.34 4.18 -15.57
N GLY A 225 -1.94 3.89 -14.42
CA GLY A 225 -3.19 3.19 -14.28
C GLY A 225 -3.08 1.78 -13.71
N ASP A 226 -4.22 1.10 -13.68
CA ASP A 226 -4.31 -0.27 -13.16
C ASP A 226 -3.45 -1.24 -13.98
N ALA A 227 -2.59 -1.98 -13.28
CA ALA A 227 -1.61 -2.88 -13.89
C ALA A 227 -2.26 -4.01 -14.68
N ARG A 228 -3.28 -4.69 -14.09
CA ARG A 228 -3.96 -5.80 -14.75
C ARG A 228 -4.68 -5.34 -16.01
N SER A 229 -5.41 -4.23 -15.93
CA SER A 229 -6.09 -3.64 -17.07
C SER A 229 -5.12 -3.22 -18.17
N SER A 230 -3.93 -2.72 -17.82
CA SER A 230 -2.88 -2.36 -18.76
C SER A 230 -2.28 -3.59 -19.43
N LEU A 231 -1.96 -4.64 -18.66
CA LEU A 231 -1.43 -5.90 -19.18
C LEU A 231 -2.45 -6.61 -20.08
N VAL A 232 -3.74 -6.59 -19.77
CA VAL A 232 -4.77 -7.18 -20.64
C VAL A 232 -4.77 -6.55 -22.04
N ARG A 233 -4.55 -5.23 -22.14
CA ARG A 233 -4.55 -4.48 -23.41
C ARG A 233 -3.22 -4.55 -24.17
N GLN A 234 -2.12 -4.87 -23.49
CA GLN A 234 -0.78 -4.91 -24.10
C GLN A 234 -0.51 -6.24 -24.79
N GLN A 235 0.35 -6.20 -25.82
CA GLN A 235 0.96 -7.40 -26.38
C GLN A 235 1.89 -8.04 -25.33
N PRO A 236 2.21 -9.35 -25.47
CA PRO A 236 3.15 -10.03 -24.58
C PRO A 236 4.46 -9.26 -24.42
N GLN A 237 4.84 -8.96 -23.19
CA GLN A 237 6.00 -8.14 -22.87
C GLN A 237 7.28 -8.96 -22.72
N ASN A 238 7.17 -10.30 -22.61
CA ASN A 238 8.27 -11.24 -22.40
C ASN A 238 9.15 -10.86 -21.20
N PHE A 239 8.52 -10.64 -20.04
CA PHE A 239 9.24 -10.33 -18.82
C PHE A 239 10.01 -11.56 -18.30
N ASP A 240 11.30 -11.39 -18.06
CA ASP A 240 12.12 -12.37 -17.35
C ASP A 240 11.72 -12.46 -15.87
N VAL A 241 11.34 -11.32 -15.29
CA VAL A 241 10.76 -11.24 -13.94
C VAL A 241 9.56 -10.28 -13.98
N LEU A 242 8.43 -10.73 -13.48
CA LEU A 242 7.27 -9.88 -13.22
C LEU A 242 7.03 -9.85 -11.72
N VAL A 243 7.15 -8.67 -11.13
CA VAL A 243 6.99 -8.42 -9.70
C VAL A 243 5.58 -7.91 -9.44
N VAL A 244 4.88 -8.50 -8.49
CA VAL A 244 3.56 -8.03 -8.02
C VAL A 244 3.70 -7.52 -6.59
N ASP A 245 3.74 -6.21 -6.46
CA ASP A 245 3.93 -5.49 -5.21
C ASP A 245 3.03 -4.25 -5.15
N ALA A 246 1.74 -4.44 -5.39
CA ALA A 246 0.74 -3.40 -5.34
C ALA A 246 -0.04 -3.47 -4.02
N PHE A 247 0.36 -2.65 -3.06
CA PHE A 247 -0.35 -2.51 -1.80
C PHE A 247 -1.12 -1.19 -1.74
N SER A 248 -2.37 -1.26 -1.30
CA SER A 248 -3.16 -0.10 -0.89
C SER A 248 -3.27 -0.12 0.65
N GLY A 249 -2.39 0.63 1.32
CA GLY A 249 -2.18 0.44 2.76
C GLY A 249 -1.55 -0.92 3.04
N ASP A 250 -2.19 -1.76 3.88
CA ASP A 250 -1.72 -3.12 4.20
C ASP A 250 -2.47 -4.22 3.40
N ALA A 251 -3.25 -3.84 2.38
CA ALA A 251 -4.03 -4.78 1.58
C ALA A 251 -3.55 -4.85 0.13
N ILE A 252 -3.45 -6.07 -0.41
CA ILE A 252 -3.26 -6.29 -1.85
C ILE A 252 -4.64 -6.28 -2.51
N PRO A 253 -4.84 -5.53 -3.61
CA PRO A 253 -6.08 -5.57 -4.35
C PRO A 253 -6.39 -6.99 -4.86
N LEU A 254 -7.54 -7.54 -4.46
CA LEU A 254 -7.89 -8.95 -4.71
C LEU A 254 -7.87 -9.32 -6.20
N HIS A 255 -8.27 -8.40 -7.07
CA HIS A 255 -8.28 -8.63 -8.53
C HIS A 255 -6.89 -8.87 -9.14
N LEU A 256 -5.81 -8.62 -8.38
CA LEU A 256 -4.43 -8.94 -8.78
C LEU A 256 -3.99 -10.34 -8.34
N LEU A 257 -4.80 -11.01 -7.51
CA LEU A 257 -4.50 -12.31 -6.90
C LEU A 257 -5.58 -13.35 -7.27
N THR A 258 -6.01 -13.39 -8.51
CA THR A 258 -6.98 -14.37 -9.03
C THR A 258 -6.34 -15.28 -10.07
N GLU A 259 -6.93 -16.45 -10.33
CA GLU A 259 -6.49 -17.33 -11.41
C GLU A 259 -6.41 -16.58 -12.74
N GLN A 260 -7.42 -15.75 -13.05
CA GLN A 260 -7.44 -14.96 -14.28
C GLN A 260 -6.33 -13.90 -14.32
N ALA A 261 -5.97 -13.32 -13.18
CA ALA A 261 -4.83 -12.40 -13.10
C ALA A 261 -3.52 -13.15 -13.39
N VAL A 262 -3.32 -14.32 -12.80
CA VAL A 262 -2.12 -15.14 -13.04
C VAL A 262 -2.01 -15.56 -14.51
N GLU A 263 -3.12 -15.91 -15.17
CA GLU A 263 -3.11 -16.19 -16.61
C GLU A 263 -2.71 -14.97 -17.46
N VAL A 264 -3.16 -13.76 -17.09
CA VAL A 264 -2.68 -12.52 -17.72
C VAL A 264 -1.18 -12.36 -17.52
N TYR A 265 -0.67 -12.57 -16.29
CA TYR A 265 0.76 -12.45 -16.00
C TYR A 265 1.59 -13.47 -16.79
N LYS A 266 1.16 -14.73 -16.84
CA LYS A 266 1.84 -15.78 -17.62
C LYS A 266 1.99 -15.42 -19.10
N ARG A 267 0.97 -14.82 -19.71
CA ARG A 267 1.02 -14.35 -21.08
C ARG A 267 2.15 -13.32 -21.30
N HIS A 268 2.53 -12.58 -20.26
CA HIS A 268 3.57 -11.56 -20.32
C HIS A 268 4.94 -12.05 -19.84
N LEU A 269 5.06 -13.28 -19.34
CA LEU A 269 6.35 -13.85 -18.98
C LEU A 269 7.09 -14.37 -20.22
N ALA A 270 8.40 -14.23 -20.19
CA ALA A 270 9.29 -14.97 -21.08
C ALA A 270 9.27 -16.48 -20.74
N PRO A 271 9.67 -17.37 -21.67
CA PRO A 271 9.87 -18.77 -21.33
C PRO A 271 10.81 -18.95 -20.12
N GLY A 272 10.32 -19.58 -19.08
CA GLY A 272 11.06 -19.74 -17.81
C GLY A 272 11.14 -18.48 -16.96
N GLY A 273 10.36 -17.46 -17.25
CA GLY A 273 10.26 -16.23 -16.45
C GLY A 273 9.70 -16.47 -15.06
N ILE A 274 9.96 -15.54 -14.16
CA ILE A 274 9.62 -15.64 -12.73
C ILE A 274 8.56 -14.62 -12.40
N LEU A 275 7.50 -15.05 -11.73
CA LEU A 275 6.50 -14.22 -11.11
C LEU A 275 6.79 -14.12 -9.60
N ALA A 276 7.00 -12.91 -9.10
CA ALA A 276 7.36 -12.67 -7.71
C ALA A 276 6.25 -11.86 -7.02
N PHE A 277 5.58 -12.47 -6.02
CA PHE A 277 4.54 -11.83 -5.22
C PHE A 277 5.10 -11.41 -3.87
N HIS A 278 4.96 -10.14 -3.51
CA HIS A 278 5.17 -9.67 -2.16
C HIS A 278 3.95 -10.00 -1.31
N ILE A 279 4.13 -10.74 -0.22
CA ILE A 279 3.02 -11.20 0.63
C ILE A 279 3.18 -10.81 2.11
N SER A 280 4.13 -9.94 2.44
CA SER A 280 4.28 -9.44 3.81
C SER A 280 3.01 -8.72 4.25
N ASN A 281 2.28 -9.29 5.20
CA ASN A 281 1.04 -8.74 5.72
C ASN A 281 0.89 -9.11 7.21
N GLN A 282 0.36 -8.17 8.01
CA GLN A 282 0.20 -8.39 9.45
C GLN A 282 -1.06 -9.20 9.82
N HIS A 283 -2.10 -9.10 9.00
CA HIS A 283 -3.44 -9.58 9.32
C HIS A 283 -3.86 -10.79 8.48
N VAL A 284 -3.30 -10.94 7.29
CA VAL A 284 -3.70 -11.94 6.31
C VAL A 284 -2.50 -12.80 5.92
N ASP A 285 -2.67 -14.13 5.90
CA ASP A 285 -1.70 -15.06 5.37
C ASP A 285 -2.03 -15.42 3.91
N LEU A 286 -1.36 -14.77 2.98
CA LEU A 286 -1.57 -14.98 1.55
C LEU A 286 -0.80 -16.18 0.98
N GLU A 287 0.05 -16.82 1.77
CA GLU A 287 0.90 -17.91 1.31
C GLU A 287 0.10 -19.10 0.73
N PRO A 288 -0.98 -19.59 1.39
CA PRO A 288 -1.78 -20.69 0.85
C PRO A 288 -2.48 -20.32 -0.47
N GLU A 289 -2.95 -19.07 -0.59
CA GLU A 289 -3.60 -18.60 -1.83
C GLU A 289 -2.63 -18.60 -3.00
N ILE A 290 -1.46 -18.01 -2.84
CA ILE A 290 -0.45 -17.95 -3.91
C ILE A 290 0.04 -19.36 -4.28
N ALA A 291 0.13 -20.26 -3.31
CA ALA A 291 0.47 -21.67 -3.58
C ALA A 291 -0.58 -22.36 -4.47
N LEU A 292 -1.88 -22.11 -4.20
CA LEU A 292 -2.98 -22.65 -5.01
C LEU A 292 -2.99 -22.07 -6.42
N LEU A 293 -2.80 -20.76 -6.55
CA LEU A 293 -2.71 -20.08 -7.85
C LEU A 293 -1.55 -20.65 -8.70
N GLY A 294 -0.40 -20.91 -8.08
CA GLY A 294 0.73 -21.53 -8.77
C GLY A 294 0.43 -22.94 -9.23
N LYS A 295 -0.22 -23.74 -8.38
CA LYS A 295 -0.65 -25.10 -8.74
C LYS A 295 -1.64 -25.09 -9.93
N ALA A 296 -2.63 -24.18 -9.88
CA ALA A 296 -3.60 -24.01 -10.97
C ALA A 296 -2.90 -23.57 -12.27
N ALA A 297 -1.89 -22.70 -12.19
CA ALA A 297 -1.10 -22.23 -13.31
C ALA A 297 -0.06 -23.26 -13.85
N GLY A 298 0.12 -24.38 -13.18
CA GLY A 298 1.15 -25.38 -13.53
C GLY A 298 2.58 -24.88 -13.30
N MET A 299 2.79 -24.01 -12.32
CA MET A 299 4.09 -23.43 -11.98
C MET A 299 4.55 -23.90 -10.59
N GLU A 300 5.85 -24.09 -10.42
CA GLU A 300 6.44 -24.37 -9.11
C GLU A 300 6.47 -23.10 -8.28
N VAL A 301 6.11 -23.22 -7.00
CA VAL A 301 6.06 -22.11 -6.05
C VAL A 301 6.99 -22.36 -4.88
N ARG A 302 7.73 -21.32 -4.50
CA ARG A 302 8.60 -21.35 -3.31
C ARG A 302 8.46 -20.04 -2.53
N ARG A 303 8.52 -20.16 -1.21
CA ARG A 303 8.59 -19.04 -0.28
C ARG A 303 10.03 -18.63 -0.01
N VAL A 304 10.27 -17.33 0.04
CA VAL A 304 11.52 -16.71 0.52
C VAL A 304 11.16 -15.71 1.62
N SER A 305 11.79 -15.86 2.78
CA SER A 305 11.70 -14.88 3.87
C SER A 305 13.07 -14.32 4.17
N SER A 306 13.17 -13.00 4.25
CA SER A 306 14.38 -12.27 4.64
C SER A 306 14.19 -11.55 5.97
N ALA A 307 15.26 -11.43 6.74
CA ALA A 307 15.28 -10.72 8.01
C ALA A 307 15.54 -9.22 7.79
N GLU A 308 15.19 -8.41 8.78
CA GLU A 308 15.54 -6.99 8.79
C GLU A 308 17.04 -6.77 9.00
N ASN A 309 17.56 -5.69 8.39
CA ASN A 309 18.89 -5.14 8.65
C ASN A 309 18.79 -3.61 8.70
N PRO A 310 18.54 -3.03 9.89
CA PRO A 310 18.33 -1.58 10.03
C PRO A 310 19.53 -0.75 9.55
N ALA A 311 20.76 -1.27 9.64
CA ALA A 311 21.96 -0.56 9.18
C ALA A 311 21.96 -0.35 7.66
N ARG A 312 21.25 -1.19 6.90
CA ARG A 312 21.09 -1.10 5.45
C ARG A 312 19.71 -0.61 5.03
N GLY A 313 18.83 -0.30 5.99
CA GLY A 313 17.44 0.08 5.71
C GLY A 313 16.59 -1.07 5.15
N GLU A 314 16.94 -2.31 5.46
CA GLU A 314 16.24 -3.52 5.00
C GLU A 314 15.22 -3.95 6.04
N PHE A 315 14.04 -4.39 5.59
CA PHE A 315 12.93 -4.84 6.44
C PHE A 315 12.72 -6.35 6.28
N THR A 316 12.13 -6.95 7.29
CA THR A 316 11.61 -8.31 7.17
C THR A 316 10.63 -8.38 6.00
N ALA A 317 10.82 -9.35 5.12
CA ALA A 317 9.96 -9.54 3.96
C ALA A 317 9.67 -11.02 3.70
N THR A 318 8.48 -11.28 3.18
CA THR A 318 8.09 -12.59 2.68
C THR A 318 7.62 -12.45 1.23
N TRP A 319 8.23 -13.24 0.36
CA TRP A 319 7.95 -13.28 -1.06
C TRP A 319 7.59 -14.70 -1.49
N MET A 320 6.66 -14.81 -2.44
CA MET A 320 6.39 -16.06 -3.15
C MET A 320 6.93 -15.94 -4.57
N LEU A 321 7.81 -16.86 -4.93
CA LEU A 321 8.36 -16.95 -6.28
C LEU A 321 7.70 -18.12 -7.01
N MET A 322 7.22 -17.84 -8.22
CA MET A 322 6.49 -18.79 -9.05
C MET A 322 7.12 -18.84 -10.43
N THR A 323 7.48 -20.05 -10.92
CA THR A 323 8.08 -20.22 -12.24
C THR A 323 7.85 -21.64 -12.78
N ALA A 324 7.82 -21.75 -14.11
CA ALA A 324 7.87 -23.06 -14.79
C ALA A 324 9.31 -23.59 -14.96
N ASN A 325 10.33 -22.78 -14.62
CA ASN A 325 11.73 -23.18 -14.69
C ASN A 325 12.20 -23.78 -13.37
N ALA A 326 12.03 -25.09 -13.20
CA ALA A 326 12.49 -25.82 -12.01
C ALA A 326 14.00 -25.66 -11.74
N GLY A 327 14.82 -25.42 -12.76
CA GLY A 327 16.26 -25.18 -12.63
C GLY A 327 16.60 -23.90 -11.85
N PHE A 328 15.69 -22.92 -11.80
CA PHE A 328 15.91 -21.72 -11.03
C PHE A 328 16.02 -22.00 -9.53
N PHE A 329 15.12 -22.80 -8.97
CA PHE A 329 15.11 -23.15 -7.55
C PHE A 329 16.23 -24.11 -7.13
N SER A 330 16.87 -24.77 -8.11
CA SER A 330 17.98 -25.70 -7.88
C SER A 330 19.34 -25.01 -7.87
N GLN A 331 19.42 -23.71 -8.23
CA GLN A 331 20.67 -22.95 -8.18
C GLN A 331 21.17 -22.86 -6.73
N PRO A 332 22.48 -23.06 -6.45
CA PRO A 332 23.02 -23.08 -5.09
C PRO A 332 22.66 -21.87 -4.25
N ASP A 333 22.75 -20.65 -4.85
CA ASP A 333 22.47 -19.39 -4.19
C ASP A 333 20.97 -19.20 -3.87
N VAL A 334 20.08 -19.87 -4.59
CA VAL A 334 18.64 -19.82 -4.42
C VAL A 334 18.15 -20.96 -3.54
N ALA A 335 18.61 -22.19 -3.77
CA ALA A 335 18.15 -23.41 -3.11
C ALA A 335 18.21 -23.34 -1.57
N SER A 336 19.24 -22.71 -1.03
CA SER A 336 19.41 -22.57 0.41
C SER A 336 18.40 -21.60 1.06
N ARG A 337 17.81 -20.69 0.27
CA ARG A 337 16.95 -19.60 0.71
C ARG A 337 15.46 -19.87 0.53
N VAL A 338 15.10 -20.78 -0.39
CA VAL A 338 13.71 -21.11 -0.69
C VAL A 338 13.17 -22.18 0.24
N ARG A 339 11.86 -22.13 0.50
CA ARG A 339 11.12 -23.14 1.26
C ARG A 339 9.84 -23.49 0.50
N PRO A 340 9.33 -24.73 0.62
CA PRO A 340 8.01 -25.07 0.10
C PRO A 340 6.96 -24.18 0.77
N PRO A 341 5.89 -23.80 0.06
CA PRO A 341 4.80 -23.04 0.64
C PRO A 341 4.03 -23.89 1.66
N SER A 342 3.37 -23.21 2.61
CA SER A 342 2.38 -23.85 3.48
C SER A 342 1.10 -24.14 2.67
N GLU A 343 0.48 -25.29 2.93
CA GLU A 343 -0.81 -25.66 2.35
C GLU A 343 -1.89 -25.56 3.43
N ASP A 344 -3.04 -24.95 3.09
CA ASP A 344 -4.22 -24.96 3.94
C ASP A 344 -5.43 -25.43 3.12
N GLY A 345 -5.92 -26.62 3.42
CA GLY A 345 -7.04 -27.24 2.72
C GLY A 345 -8.40 -26.51 2.87
N ARG A 346 -8.46 -25.46 3.69
CA ARG A 346 -9.66 -24.61 3.85
C ARG A 346 -9.73 -23.50 2.81
N VAL A 347 -8.63 -23.19 2.15
CA VAL A 347 -8.53 -22.14 1.14
C VAL A 347 -8.98 -22.71 -0.21
N ARG A 348 -9.69 -21.89 -0.98
CA ARG A 348 -10.02 -22.15 -2.38
C ARG A 348 -9.38 -21.09 -3.23
N PRO A 349 -8.87 -21.41 -4.43
CA PRO A 349 -8.25 -20.41 -5.29
C PRO A 349 -9.24 -19.27 -5.61
N TRP A 350 -8.74 -18.07 -5.56
CA TRP A 350 -9.54 -16.90 -5.90
C TRP A 350 -9.71 -16.77 -7.41
N THR A 351 -10.92 -16.40 -7.79
CA THR A 351 -11.29 -16.08 -9.16
C THR A 351 -11.87 -14.66 -9.22
N ASP A 352 -12.13 -14.15 -10.41
CA ASP A 352 -12.77 -12.83 -10.54
C ASP A 352 -14.17 -12.79 -9.94
N ASP A 353 -14.83 -13.95 -9.82
CA ASP A 353 -16.18 -14.09 -9.25
C ASP A 353 -16.17 -14.55 -7.78
N TYR A 354 -15.01 -14.97 -7.25
CA TYR A 354 -14.92 -15.50 -5.88
C TYR A 354 -13.61 -15.13 -5.21
N SER A 355 -13.72 -14.54 -4.02
CA SER A 355 -12.60 -14.36 -3.09
C SER A 355 -13.10 -14.42 -1.64
N SER A 356 -12.27 -14.93 -0.72
CA SER A 356 -12.58 -14.95 0.70
C SER A 356 -11.30 -14.76 1.52
N LEU A 357 -11.27 -13.69 2.31
CA LEU A 357 -10.18 -13.44 3.25
C LEU A 357 -10.32 -14.23 4.55
N LEU A 358 -11.52 -14.69 4.89
CA LEU A 358 -11.81 -15.29 6.18
C LEU A 358 -10.91 -16.49 6.55
N PRO A 359 -10.63 -17.45 5.63
CA PRO A 359 -9.71 -18.55 5.91
C PRO A 359 -8.24 -18.14 6.09
N LEU A 360 -7.88 -16.95 5.59
CA LEU A 360 -6.51 -16.43 5.57
C LEU A 360 -6.23 -15.46 6.73
N LEU A 361 -7.23 -15.13 7.55
CA LEU A 361 -7.05 -14.22 8.68
C LEU A 361 -6.14 -14.86 9.74
N ARG A 362 -5.13 -14.11 10.16
CA ARG A 362 -4.29 -14.44 11.32
C ARG A 362 -5.02 -14.05 12.59
N TRP A 363 -5.68 -15.02 13.22
CA TRP A 363 -6.29 -14.85 14.54
C TRP A 363 -5.16 -14.78 15.57
N ARG A 364 -4.91 -13.61 16.13
CA ARG A 364 -3.98 -13.39 17.26
C ARG A 364 -4.73 -13.40 18.56
#